data_935da55fbfcecc066b939bdd2f1c9c72
#
_entry.id   935da55fbfcecc066b939bdd2f1c9c72
#
_cell.length_a   1.000
_cell.length_b   1.000
_cell.length_c   1.000
_cell.angle_alpha   90.00
_cell.angle_beta   90.00
_cell.angle_gamma   90.00
#
_symmetry.space_group_name_H-M   'P 1'
#
loop_
_entity.id
_entity.type
_entity.pdbx_description
1 polymer ?
#
loop_
_entity_poly.entity_id
_entity_poly.type
_entity_poly.pdbx_seq_one_letter_code
_entity_poly.pdbx_strand_id
1 'polypeptide(L)'
;MDILSKKVDFSPATGPCDLLVIAGEASGDEHAARLIEDLSCEHPGLKISALGGNELSKTGANMIYPLADHAVVGLIEVIKNYSFFRKIFDRAIAWIEQVRPRCVLLVDYPGFNLRLARALRDRGISKKGGGHTTVLQYISPQLWAWKPKRRFGMAETLDGLGVIFPFEKDCYSDVSLPVSFVGHPFAHPSYHPSVRYDESGGLLLLPGSRTQAVSRILPSFLDAFEILNTKKRSVNGLLPVSNDGIRTLVESMVQSRKKIADKIKVVDRNSDLPACAALMSSGTMSLACAWAGIPGVIGYRAHPITYLLGKILVGVPYLGMANLLLPDDPPNPEFLQGQANGPKLAHEIGCLLDDPFSSGKKAKESARSLHGLLAHSKEQGVAQWLFQEGKLG
;
A
#
# COMPACT_ATOMS: atom_id res chain seq x y z
N MET A 1 -26.23 4.92 0.15
CA MET A 1 -26.30 6.37 -0.12
C MET A 1 -25.68 6.62 -1.48
N ASP A 2 -26.44 7.19 -2.41
CA ASP A 2 -26.05 7.26 -3.82
C ASP A 2 -24.93 8.29 -4.03
N ILE A 3 -23.73 7.83 -4.40
CA ILE A 3 -22.54 8.68 -4.61
C ILE A 3 -22.78 9.71 -5.74
N LEU A 4 -23.73 9.41 -6.65
CA LEU A 4 -24.06 10.27 -7.80
C LEU A 4 -24.75 11.59 -7.42
N SER A 5 -25.31 11.70 -6.22
CA SER A 5 -25.97 12.92 -5.72
C SER A 5 -25.03 13.90 -5.00
N LYS A 6 -23.78 13.52 -4.74
CA LYS A 6 -22.80 14.39 -4.08
C LYS A 6 -22.30 15.48 -5.03
N LYS A 7 -22.44 16.74 -4.64
CA LYS A 7 -21.79 17.86 -5.32
C LYS A 7 -20.28 17.71 -5.24
N VAL A 8 -19.60 17.89 -6.38
CA VAL A 8 -18.15 17.98 -6.44
C VAL A 8 -17.79 19.46 -6.33
N ASP A 9 -17.70 19.96 -5.09
CA ASP A 9 -17.32 21.35 -4.84
C ASP A 9 -15.89 21.38 -4.31
N PHE A 10 -14.99 21.95 -5.12
CA PHE A 10 -13.61 22.21 -4.68
C PHE A 10 -13.59 23.52 -3.90
N SER A 11 -12.85 23.56 -2.80
CA SER A 11 -12.59 24.81 -2.10
C SER A 11 -11.96 25.82 -3.06
N PRO A 12 -12.43 27.07 -3.06
CA PRO A 12 -11.85 28.11 -3.92
C PRO A 12 -10.35 28.28 -3.63
N ALA A 13 -9.60 28.68 -4.64
CA ALA A 13 -8.21 29.03 -4.49
C ALA A 13 -8.09 30.27 -3.59
N THR A 14 -7.46 30.13 -2.44
CA THR A 14 -7.31 31.19 -1.43
C THR A 14 -5.99 31.95 -1.52
N GLY A 15 -5.19 31.73 -2.57
CA GLY A 15 -3.88 32.38 -2.75
C GLY A 15 -2.88 31.53 -3.55
N PRO A 16 -1.60 31.91 -3.53
CA PRO A 16 -0.55 31.14 -4.20
C PRO A 16 -0.41 29.74 -3.58
N CYS A 17 -0.06 28.77 -4.42
CA CYS A 17 0.20 27.41 -4.02
C CYS A 17 1.58 26.98 -4.55
N ASP A 18 2.48 26.60 -3.65
CA ASP A 18 3.79 26.09 -4.03
C ASP A 18 3.69 24.61 -4.39
N LEU A 19 2.97 23.84 -3.58
CA LEU A 19 2.82 22.40 -3.74
C LEU A 19 1.35 21.98 -3.68
N LEU A 20 0.89 21.27 -4.71
CA LEU A 20 -0.37 20.53 -4.69
C LEU A 20 -0.08 19.04 -4.52
N VAL A 21 -0.64 18.44 -3.48
CA VAL A 21 -0.54 16.99 -3.20
C VAL A 21 -1.83 16.29 -3.62
N ILE A 22 -1.71 15.18 -4.33
CA ILE A 22 -2.88 14.39 -4.78
C ILE A 22 -2.72 12.93 -4.35
N ALA A 23 -3.50 12.52 -3.35
CA ALA A 23 -3.55 11.18 -2.79
C ALA A 23 -4.99 10.63 -2.84
N GLY A 24 -5.24 9.64 -3.68
CA GLY A 24 -6.58 9.14 -3.94
C GLY A 24 -6.98 7.88 -3.18
N GLU A 25 -6.10 7.32 -2.36
CA GLU A 25 -6.34 6.12 -1.54
C GLU A 25 -5.87 6.35 -0.11
N ALA A 26 -6.46 5.63 0.86
CA ALA A 26 -6.14 5.80 2.28
C ALA A 26 -4.65 5.59 2.61
N SER A 27 -3.99 4.61 1.98
CA SER A 27 -2.54 4.39 2.15
C SER A 27 -1.71 5.54 1.59
N GLY A 28 -2.09 6.04 0.41
CA GLY A 28 -1.46 7.20 -0.20
C GLY A 28 -1.63 8.48 0.63
N ASP A 29 -2.81 8.66 1.22
CA ASP A 29 -3.12 9.77 2.13
C ASP A 29 -2.23 9.75 3.39
N GLU A 30 -2.09 8.57 4.01
CA GLU A 30 -1.20 8.39 5.19
C GLU A 30 0.27 8.67 4.86
N HIS A 31 0.76 8.17 3.71
CA HIS A 31 2.14 8.41 3.29
C HIS A 31 2.38 9.88 2.90
N ALA A 32 1.41 10.49 2.24
CA ALA A 32 1.46 11.90 1.91
C ALA A 32 1.44 12.80 3.15
N ALA A 33 0.62 12.47 4.16
CA ALA A 33 0.54 13.23 5.39
C ALA A 33 1.88 13.30 6.12
N ARG A 34 2.54 12.15 6.34
CA ARG A 34 3.88 12.11 6.95
C ARG A 34 4.91 12.93 6.17
N LEU A 35 4.91 12.79 4.84
CA LEU A 35 5.79 13.57 3.97
C LEU A 35 5.56 15.09 4.13
N ILE A 36 4.30 15.52 4.22
CA ILE A 36 3.95 16.94 4.37
C ILE A 36 4.28 17.45 5.77
N GLU A 37 4.15 16.64 6.81
CA GLU A 37 4.60 16.98 8.16
C GLU A 37 6.11 17.24 8.18
N ASP A 38 6.93 16.34 7.63
CA ASP A 38 8.38 16.50 7.54
C ASP A 38 8.74 17.77 6.73
N LEU A 39 8.16 17.90 5.53
CA LEU A 39 8.42 19.04 4.65
C LEU A 39 8.04 20.37 5.31
N SER A 40 6.93 20.42 6.05
CA SER A 40 6.47 21.62 6.75
C SER A 40 7.34 21.96 7.95
N CYS A 41 7.90 20.96 8.63
CA CYS A 41 8.88 21.17 9.70
C CYS A 41 10.18 21.79 9.16
N GLU A 42 10.67 21.31 8.02
CA GLU A 42 11.90 21.81 7.40
C GLU A 42 11.70 23.14 6.66
N HIS A 43 10.51 23.35 6.09
CA HIS A 43 10.17 24.50 5.23
C HIS A 43 8.79 25.09 5.58
N PRO A 44 8.63 25.76 6.74
CA PRO A 44 7.33 26.19 7.25
C PRO A 44 6.65 27.30 6.42
N GLY A 45 7.37 27.90 5.47
CA GLY A 45 6.84 28.95 4.58
C GLY A 45 6.08 28.43 3.36
N LEU A 46 6.15 27.14 3.05
CA LEU A 46 5.52 26.57 1.87
C LEU A 46 3.99 26.60 1.95
N LYS A 47 3.36 27.02 0.85
CA LYS A 47 1.90 27.01 0.69
C LYS A 47 1.47 25.70 0.05
N ILE A 48 0.95 24.78 0.87
CA ILE A 48 0.60 23.43 0.47
C ILE A 48 -0.91 23.29 0.39
N SER A 49 -1.40 22.76 -0.73
CA SER A 49 -2.81 22.40 -0.93
C SER A 49 -2.93 20.90 -1.20
N ALA A 50 -4.06 20.31 -0.88
CA ALA A 50 -4.24 18.86 -1.02
C ALA A 50 -5.60 18.43 -1.58
N LEU A 51 -5.56 17.41 -2.46
CA LEU A 51 -6.66 16.52 -2.79
C LEU A 51 -6.33 15.17 -2.13
N GLY A 52 -6.90 14.89 -0.97
CA GLY A 52 -6.50 13.73 -0.15
C GLY A 52 -7.61 13.26 0.78
N GLY A 53 -7.25 12.79 1.95
CA GLY A 53 -8.17 12.28 2.95
C GLY A 53 -7.97 12.91 4.33
N ASN A 54 -8.40 12.13 5.33
CA ASN A 54 -8.41 12.58 6.72
C ASN A 54 -6.99 12.81 7.28
N GLU A 55 -5.99 12.03 6.85
CA GLU A 55 -4.63 12.18 7.39
C GLU A 55 -3.98 13.46 6.86
N LEU A 56 -4.07 13.75 5.56
CA LEU A 56 -3.62 15.03 5.00
C LEU A 56 -4.35 16.24 5.60
N SER A 57 -5.61 16.10 5.98
CA SER A 57 -6.37 17.19 6.61
C SER A 57 -5.79 17.63 7.96
N LYS A 58 -5.06 16.77 8.64
CA LYS A 58 -4.44 17.04 9.95
C LYS A 58 -3.09 17.77 9.84
N THR A 59 -2.47 17.80 8.67
CA THR A 59 -1.12 18.36 8.47
C THR A 59 -1.07 19.89 8.35
N GLY A 60 -2.20 20.55 8.34
CA GLY A 60 -2.28 22.00 8.07
C GLY A 60 -2.29 22.36 6.58
N ALA A 61 -2.21 21.38 5.67
CA ALA A 61 -2.40 21.63 4.24
C ALA A 61 -3.82 22.14 3.94
N ASN A 62 -3.95 23.08 3.00
CA ASN A 62 -5.25 23.56 2.56
C ASN A 62 -5.99 22.46 1.78
N MET A 63 -7.00 21.83 2.39
CA MET A 63 -7.78 20.77 1.78
C MET A 63 -8.73 21.34 0.73
N ILE A 64 -8.50 20.96 -0.53
CA ILE A 64 -9.32 21.37 -1.67
C ILE A 64 -10.51 20.42 -1.83
N TYR A 65 -10.26 19.11 -1.71
CA TYR A 65 -11.28 18.09 -1.87
C TYR A 65 -10.89 16.78 -1.17
N PRO A 66 -11.80 16.10 -0.45
CA PRO A 66 -11.53 14.83 0.23
C PRO A 66 -11.55 13.64 -0.75
N LEU A 67 -10.56 13.55 -1.63
CA LEU A 67 -10.48 12.57 -2.70
C LEU A 67 -10.41 11.12 -2.18
N ALA A 68 -9.63 10.87 -1.13
CA ALA A 68 -9.42 9.54 -0.57
C ALA A 68 -10.68 8.96 0.10
N ASP A 69 -11.60 9.80 0.57
CA ASP A 69 -12.88 9.36 1.15
C ASP A 69 -13.84 8.77 0.09
N HIS A 70 -13.54 9.00 -1.17
CA HIS A 70 -14.28 8.49 -2.32
C HIS A 70 -13.56 7.36 -3.05
N ALA A 71 -12.42 6.88 -2.50
CA ALA A 71 -11.69 5.75 -3.06
C ALA A 71 -12.57 4.51 -3.11
N VAL A 72 -13.07 4.22 -4.28
CA VAL A 72 -13.97 3.10 -4.51
C VAL A 72 -13.13 1.84 -4.75
N VAL A 73 -13.31 0.88 -3.87
CA VAL A 73 -12.64 -0.41 -3.95
C VAL A 73 -13.39 -1.33 -4.91
N GLY A 74 -13.03 -1.28 -6.19
CA GLY A 74 -13.51 -2.26 -7.17
C GLY A 74 -13.74 -1.70 -8.58
N LEU A 75 -13.40 -2.50 -9.60
CA LEU A 75 -13.53 -2.11 -11.01
C LEU A 75 -14.99 -1.81 -11.42
N ILE A 76 -15.95 -2.55 -10.85
CA ILE A 76 -17.38 -2.40 -11.15
C ILE A 76 -17.93 -1.09 -10.57
N GLU A 77 -17.48 -0.71 -9.39
CA GLU A 77 -17.90 0.53 -8.72
C GLU A 77 -17.29 1.76 -9.38
N VAL A 78 -16.05 1.67 -9.89
CA VAL A 78 -15.43 2.73 -10.70
C VAL A 78 -16.23 2.95 -12.00
N ILE A 79 -16.70 1.88 -12.66
CA ILE A 79 -17.52 1.99 -13.86
C ILE A 79 -18.88 2.63 -13.55
N LYS A 80 -19.54 2.23 -12.46
CA LYS A 80 -20.81 2.80 -12.01
C LYS A 80 -20.71 4.29 -11.67
N ASN A 81 -19.56 4.73 -11.14
CA ASN A 81 -19.33 6.11 -10.70
C ASN A 81 -18.41 6.90 -11.66
N TYR A 82 -18.26 6.45 -12.90
CA TYR A 82 -17.34 7.08 -13.87
C TYR A 82 -17.61 8.58 -14.07
N SER A 83 -18.87 8.99 -14.17
CA SER A 83 -19.25 10.40 -14.34
C SER A 83 -18.83 11.27 -13.14
N PHE A 84 -18.90 10.74 -11.94
CA PHE A 84 -18.47 11.42 -10.71
C PHE A 84 -16.94 11.59 -10.68
N PHE A 85 -16.17 10.52 -10.94
CA PHE A 85 -14.72 10.61 -11.02
C PHE A 85 -14.24 11.51 -12.17
N ARG A 86 -14.94 11.53 -13.28
CA ARG A 86 -14.66 12.45 -14.38
C ARG A 86 -14.85 13.91 -13.95
N LYS A 87 -15.92 14.24 -13.20
CA LYS A 87 -16.11 15.59 -12.67
C LYS A 87 -14.97 16.01 -11.73
N ILE A 88 -14.53 15.10 -10.82
CA ILE A 88 -13.37 15.38 -9.95
C ILE A 88 -12.12 15.64 -10.80
N PHE A 89 -11.88 14.81 -11.79
CA PHE A 89 -10.75 14.93 -12.71
C PHE A 89 -10.74 16.28 -13.46
N ASP A 90 -11.85 16.64 -14.06
CA ASP A 90 -12.00 17.90 -14.80
C ASP A 90 -11.85 19.12 -13.87
N ARG A 91 -12.38 19.04 -12.63
CA ARG A 91 -12.22 20.08 -11.61
C ARG A 91 -10.77 20.21 -11.12
N ALA A 92 -10.07 19.08 -10.94
CA ALA A 92 -8.66 19.10 -10.56
C ALA A 92 -7.80 19.80 -11.62
N ILE A 93 -8.02 19.51 -12.90
CA ILE A 93 -7.31 20.18 -13.98
C ILE A 93 -7.61 21.68 -14.00
N ALA A 94 -8.89 22.06 -13.95
CA ALA A 94 -9.30 23.47 -13.95
C ALA A 94 -8.68 24.24 -12.76
N TRP A 95 -8.64 23.62 -11.58
CA TRP A 95 -8.01 24.21 -10.39
C TRP A 95 -6.49 24.40 -10.61
N ILE A 96 -5.79 23.39 -11.12
CA ILE A 96 -4.35 23.47 -11.40
C ILE A 96 -4.04 24.54 -12.45
N GLU A 97 -4.86 24.65 -13.50
CA GLU A 97 -4.71 25.64 -14.56
C GLU A 97 -4.90 27.07 -14.02
N GLN A 98 -5.88 27.27 -13.13
CA GLN A 98 -6.16 28.56 -12.49
C GLN A 98 -5.10 28.98 -11.49
N VAL A 99 -4.70 28.07 -10.58
CA VAL A 99 -3.82 28.37 -9.45
C VAL A 99 -2.34 28.34 -9.83
N ARG A 100 -2.01 27.49 -10.81
CA ARG A 100 -0.65 27.33 -11.33
C ARG A 100 0.37 26.97 -10.24
N PRO A 101 0.17 25.87 -9.49
CA PRO A 101 1.13 25.47 -8.47
C PRO A 101 2.52 25.24 -9.08
N ARG A 102 3.57 25.54 -8.31
CA ARG A 102 4.97 25.31 -8.74
C ARG A 102 5.22 23.81 -8.96
N CYS A 103 4.67 22.98 -8.06
CA CYS A 103 4.79 21.52 -8.12
C CYS A 103 3.43 20.84 -7.87
N VAL A 104 3.17 19.77 -8.60
CA VAL A 104 2.10 18.79 -8.33
C VAL A 104 2.76 17.48 -7.97
N LEU A 105 2.54 17.01 -6.75
CA LEU A 105 2.96 15.71 -6.26
C LEU A 105 1.80 14.72 -6.35
N LEU A 106 1.97 13.71 -7.17
CA LEU A 106 1.06 12.59 -7.34
C LEU A 106 1.50 11.45 -6.42
N VAL A 107 0.66 11.01 -5.47
CA VAL A 107 1.02 9.96 -4.53
C VAL A 107 0.24 8.69 -4.85
N ASP A 108 0.97 7.61 -5.20
CA ASP A 108 0.38 6.32 -5.58
C ASP A 108 -0.78 6.47 -6.60
N TYR A 109 -1.87 5.74 -6.47
CA TYR A 109 -3.13 5.85 -7.24
C TYR A 109 -2.96 5.99 -8.77
N PRO A 110 -2.24 5.08 -9.43
CA PRO A 110 -1.79 5.27 -10.81
C PRO A 110 -2.91 5.36 -11.83
N GLY A 111 -4.10 4.84 -11.50
CA GLY A 111 -5.27 4.89 -12.38
C GLY A 111 -5.78 6.30 -12.65
N PHE A 112 -5.72 7.17 -11.67
CA PHE A 112 -6.10 8.58 -11.75
C PHE A 112 -4.88 9.45 -12.03
N ASN A 113 -3.82 9.30 -11.26
CA ASN A 113 -2.66 10.17 -11.24
C ASN A 113 -1.92 10.21 -12.60
N LEU A 114 -1.67 9.05 -13.23
CA LEU A 114 -0.99 9.03 -14.53
C LEU A 114 -1.85 9.61 -15.68
N ARG A 115 -3.17 9.52 -15.58
CA ARG A 115 -4.07 10.19 -16.53
C ARG A 115 -4.05 11.71 -16.32
N LEU A 116 -3.98 12.15 -15.06
CA LEU A 116 -3.87 13.57 -14.73
C LEU A 116 -2.55 14.14 -15.25
N ALA A 117 -1.41 13.48 -15.00
CA ALA A 117 -0.11 13.89 -15.52
C ALA A 117 -0.14 14.05 -17.05
N ARG A 118 -0.76 13.10 -17.77
CA ARG A 118 -0.92 13.18 -19.22
C ARG A 118 -1.77 14.39 -19.63
N ALA A 119 -2.91 14.61 -18.97
CA ALA A 119 -3.79 15.74 -19.29
C ALA A 119 -3.11 17.09 -19.03
N LEU A 120 -2.28 17.21 -17.98
CA LEU A 120 -1.50 18.41 -17.68
C LEU A 120 -0.45 18.67 -18.78
N ARG A 121 0.22 17.61 -19.27
CA ARG A 121 1.15 17.72 -20.41
C ARG A 121 0.42 18.16 -21.68
N ASP A 122 -0.65 17.46 -22.04
CA ASP A 122 -1.37 17.67 -23.31
C ASP A 122 -2.01 19.06 -23.38
N ARG A 123 -2.27 19.70 -22.24
CA ARG A 123 -2.75 21.08 -22.13
C ARG A 123 -1.66 22.14 -21.98
N GLY A 124 -0.39 21.75 -22.00
CA GLY A 124 0.73 22.69 -21.88
C GLY A 124 0.88 23.26 -20.45
N ILE A 125 0.33 22.63 -19.43
CA ILE A 125 0.37 23.09 -18.03
C ILE A 125 1.67 22.62 -17.36
N SER A 126 2.03 21.34 -17.52
CA SER A 126 3.26 20.78 -16.95
C SER A 126 4.50 21.15 -17.75
N LYS A 127 5.69 21.07 -17.12
CA LYS A 127 6.99 21.30 -17.80
C LYS A 127 7.15 20.41 -19.02
N LYS A 128 6.78 19.14 -18.93
CA LYS A 128 6.80 18.19 -20.06
C LYS A 128 5.88 18.60 -21.23
N GLY A 129 4.90 19.46 -20.98
CA GLY A 129 4.02 20.05 -21.99
C GLY A 129 4.41 21.47 -22.41
N GLY A 130 5.55 22.01 -21.94
CA GLY A 130 5.96 23.38 -22.21
C GLY A 130 5.47 24.42 -21.21
N GLY A 131 4.76 24.02 -20.16
CA GLY A 131 4.32 24.87 -19.07
C GLY A 131 5.37 25.03 -17.98
N HIS A 132 4.94 25.47 -16.79
CA HIS A 132 5.83 25.77 -15.67
C HIS A 132 5.69 24.83 -14.47
N THR A 133 4.59 24.10 -14.35
CA THR A 133 4.32 23.20 -13.22
C THR A 133 5.16 21.94 -13.31
N THR A 134 5.98 21.68 -12.27
CA THR A 134 6.69 20.40 -12.11
C THR A 134 5.68 19.31 -11.71
N VAL A 135 5.74 18.15 -12.33
CA VAL A 135 4.86 17.01 -11.99
C VAL A 135 5.72 15.84 -11.50
N LEU A 136 5.62 15.52 -10.23
CA LEU A 136 6.33 14.42 -9.59
C LEU A 136 5.38 13.30 -9.20
N GLN A 137 5.86 12.06 -9.23
CA GLN A 137 5.17 10.90 -8.69
C GLN A 137 5.96 10.35 -7.52
N TYR A 138 5.31 10.17 -6.38
CA TYR A 138 5.80 9.41 -5.23
C TYR A 138 5.07 8.08 -5.14
N ILE A 139 5.79 7.01 -4.93
CA ILE A 139 5.35 5.61 -4.99
C ILE A 139 5.02 5.18 -6.43
N SER A 140 5.91 4.36 -6.96
CA SER A 140 5.79 3.78 -8.30
C SER A 140 4.62 2.80 -8.40
N PRO A 141 3.90 2.78 -9.53
CA PRO A 141 3.11 1.59 -9.84
C PRO A 141 4.03 0.38 -9.96
N GLN A 142 3.56 -0.78 -9.51
CA GLN A 142 4.34 -2.02 -9.50
C GLN A 142 4.65 -2.54 -10.93
N LEU A 143 5.50 -1.83 -11.68
CA LEU A 143 5.83 -2.15 -13.06
C LEU A 143 6.59 -3.47 -13.20
N TRP A 144 7.32 -3.86 -12.16
CA TRP A 144 8.00 -5.15 -12.06
C TRP A 144 7.02 -6.34 -12.06
N ALA A 145 5.76 -6.12 -11.66
CA ALA A 145 4.72 -7.14 -11.63
C ALA A 145 3.69 -6.97 -12.76
N TRP A 146 3.38 -5.75 -13.19
CA TRP A 146 2.25 -5.48 -14.06
C TRP A 146 2.43 -4.26 -14.96
N LYS A 147 2.13 -4.45 -16.27
CA LYS A 147 2.16 -3.37 -17.27
C LYS A 147 3.48 -2.59 -17.34
N PRO A 148 4.64 -3.24 -17.56
CA PRO A 148 5.95 -2.57 -17.58
C PRO A 148 6.05 -1.46 -18.61
N LYS A 149 5.29 -1.52 -19.71
CA LYS A 149 5.25 -0.48 -20.76
C LYS A 149 4.72 0.88 -20.27
N ARG A 150 4.10 0.97 -19.08
CA ARG A 150 3.67 2.27 -18.52
C ARG A 150 4.83 3.24 -18.32
N ARG A 151 6.07 2.74 -18.09
CA ARG A 151 7.26 3.58 -17.90
C ARG A 151 7.48 4.58 -19.05
N PHE A 152 7.15 4.20 -20.28
CA PHE A 152 7.29 5.12 -21.43
C PHE A 152 6.36 6.33 -21.29
N GLY A 153 5.08 6.11 -21.01
CA GLY A 153 4.14 7.20 -20.77
C GLY A 153 4.44 8.02 -19.51
N MET A 154 5.03 7.40 -18.48
CA MET A 154 5.50 8.10 -17.29
C MET A 154 6.69 9.02 -17.61
N ALA A 155 7.65 8.57 -18.40
CA ALA A 155 8.80 9.38 -18.83
C ALA A 155 8.39 10.60 -19.68
N GLU A 156 7.30 10.48 -20.44
CA GLU A 156 6.74 11.58 -21.22
C GLU A 156 5.98 12.61 -20.39
N THR A 157 5.53 12.27 -19.19
CA THR A 157 4.56 13.09 -18.43
C THR A 157 5.05 13.55 -17.06
N LEU A 158 6.05 12.86 -16.49
CA LEU A 158 6.58 13.14 -15.17
C LEU A 158 7.97 13.78 -15.28
N ASP A 159 8.25 14.71 -14.39
CA ASP A 159 9.57 15.35 -14.26
C ASP A 159 10.49 14.55 -13.31
N GLY A 160 9.93 13.75 -12.40
CA GLY A 160 10.67 12.86 -11.51
C GLY A 160 9.78 11.83 -10.83
N LEU A 161 10.40 10.76 -10.34
CA LEU A 161 9.74 9.64 -9.67
C LEU A 161 10.52 9.24 -8.41
N GLY A 162 9.85 9.29 -7.25
CA GLY A 162 10.34 8.73 -5.99
C GLY A 162 9.83 7.29 -5.82
N VAL A 163 10.73 6.31 -5.84
CA VAL A 163 10.42 4.89 -5.65
C VAL A 163 10.72 4.46 -4.22
N ILE A 164 9.96 3.48 -3.71
CA ILE A 164 10.06 3.01 -2.33
C ILE A 164 10.79 1.67 -2.17
N PHE A 165 11.08 0.99 -3.29
CA PHE A 165 11.93 -0.20 -3.30
C PHE A 165 13.16 0.05 -4.18
N PRO A 166 14.37 -0.36 -3.72
CA PRO A 166 15.61 -0.08 -4.46
C PRO A 166 15.62 -0.62 -5.88
N PHE A 167 15.09 -1.83 -6.09
CA PHE A 167 15.05 -2.51 -7.39
C PHE A 167 14.10 -1.86 -8.41
N GLU A 168 13.18 -1.00 -7.96
CA GLU A 168 12.24 -0.33 -8.87
C GLU A 168 12.96 0.63 -9.83
N LYS A 169 14.14 1.14 -9.47
CA LYS A 169 14.96 1.98 -10.37
C LYS A 169 15.27 1.27 -11.69
N ASP A 170 15.55 -0.03 -11.62
CA ASP A 170 15.90 -0.84 -12.77
C ASP A 170 14.74 -0.96 -13.79
N CYS A 171 13.50 -0.85 -13.31
CA CYS A 171 12.31 -0.84 -14.15
C CYS A 171 12.24 0.36 -15.11
N TYR A 172 13.06 1.37 -14.90
CA TYR A 172 13.08 2.63 -15.66
C TYR A 172 14.41 2.90 -16.34
N SER A 173 15.34 1.94 -16.36
CA SER A 173 16.71 2.11 -16.90
C SER A 173 16.76 2.45 -18.40
N ASP A 174 15.70 2.14 -19.15
CA ASP A 174 15.60 2.36 -20.60
C ASP A 174 14.80 3.62 -20.98
N VAL A 175 14.48 4.49 -20.01
CA VAL A 175 13.72 5.74 -20.26
C VAL A 175 14.38 6.95 -19.61
N SER A 176 14.15 8.14 -20.18
CA SER A 176 14.71 9.41 -19.67
C SER A 176 13.81 10.01 -18.57
N LEU A 177 13.57 9.26 -17.51
CA LEU A 177 12.86 9.71 -16.31
C LEU A 177 13.82 9.69 -15.12
N PRO A 178 14.04 10.83 -14.42
CA PRO A 178 14.77 10.83 -13.15
C PRO A 178 14.06 9.98 -12.12
N VAL A 179 14.70 8.92 -11.62
CA VAL A 179 14.15 8.00 -10.63
C VAL A 179 15.07 7.91 -9.42
N SER A 180 14.54 8.26 -8.26
CA SER A 180 15.26 8.25 -7.00
C SER A 180 14.64 7.23 -6.03
N PHE A 181 15.47 6.39 -5.40
CA PHE A 181 15.02 5.62 -4.24
C PHE A 181 14.99 6.56 -3.03
N VAL A 182 13.79 6.78 -2.49
CA VAL A 182 13.53 7.76 -1.42
C VAL A 182 13.24 7.09 -0.07
N GLY A 183 13.49 5.78 0.01
CA GLY A 183 13.17 4.97 1.18
C GLY A 183 11.73 4.49 1.23
N HIS A 184 11.53 3.39 1.95
CA HIS A 184 10.19 2.86 2.17
C HIS A 184 9.50 3.59 3.34
N PRO A 185 8.18 3.87 3.28
CA PRO A 185 7.47 4.51 4.39
C PRO A 185 7.61 3.81 5.75
N PHE A 186 7.88 2.49 5.77
CA PHE A 186 8.14 1.76 7.01
C PHE A 186 9.48 2.12 7.67
N ALA A 187 10.43 2.65 6.92
CA ALA A 187 11.69 3.13 7.47
C ALA A 187 11.61 4.54 8.07
N HIS A 188 10.46 5.20 7.95
CA HIS A 188 10.25 6.51 8.55
C HIS A 188 10.28 6.42 10.09
N PRO A 189 10.96 7.34 10.81
CA PRO A 189 11.07 7.30 12.28
C PRO A 189 9.74 7.28 13.04
N SER A 190 8.69 7.91 12.49
CA SER A 190 7.34 7.92 13.09
C SER A 190 6.51 6.69 12.72
N TYR A 191 7.03 5.77 11.91
CA TYR A 191 6.29 4.56 11.58
C TYR A 191 6.33 3.56 12.73
N HIS A 192 5.18 3.26 13.27
CA HIS A 192 4.99 2.21 14.27
C HIS A 192 4.05 1.15 13.69
N PRO A 193 4.57 -0.07 13.40
CA PRO A 193 3.72 -1.13 12.92
C PRO A 193 2.67 -1.51 13.97
N SER A 194 1.44 -1.73 13.54
CA SER A 194 0.37 -2.26 14.41
C SER A 194 0.63 -3.71 14.84
N VAL A 195 1.57 -4.39 14.21
CA VAL A 195 1.97 -5.77 14.50
C VAL A 195 3.31 -5.78 15.21
N ARG A 196 3.48 -6.64 16.22
CA ARG A 196 4.76 -6.85 16.91
C ARG A 196 4.97 -8.33 17.21
N TYR A 197 6.23 -8.76 17.17
CA TYR A 197 6.58 -10.11 17.58
C TYR A 197 6.44 -10.28 19.11
N ASP A 198 5.70 -11.31 19.50
CA ASP A 198 5.51 -11.71 20.88
C ASP A 198 5.31 -13.22 20.91
N GLU A 199 6.22 -13.94 21.55
CA GLU A 199 6.18 -15.41 21.59
C GLU A 199 4.91 -15.95 22.26
N SER A 200 4.35 -15.19 23.20
CA SER A 200 3.06 -15.48 23.86
C SER A 200 1.83 -14.93 23.11
N GLY A 201 2.07 -14.23 22.02
CA GLY A 201 1.03 -13.62 21.19
C GLY A 201 0.17 -14.63 20.43
N GLY A 202 -0.87 -14.14 19.76
CA GLY A 202 -1.75 -14.96 18.93
C GLY A 202 -1.15 -15.28 17.57
N LEU A 203 -1.77 -16.23 16.85
CA LEU A 203 -1.54 -16.44 15.42
C LEU A 203 -2.32 -15.38 14.64
N LEU A 204 -1.62 -14.53 13.90
CA LEU A 204 -2.25 -13.58 12.98
C LEU A 204 -2.83 -14.31 11.77
N LEU A 205 -4.09 -14.02 11.45
CA LEU A 205 -4.77 -14.48 10.25
C LEU A 205 -5.04 -13.27 9.36
N LEU A 206 -4.25 -13.10 8.29
CA LEU A 206 -4.23 -11.92 7.42
C LEU A 206 -4.72 -12.26 6.00
N PRO A 207 -6.02 -12.49 5.77
CA PRO A 207 -6.53 -12.91 4.45
C PRO A 207 -6.55 -11.79 3.41
N GLY A 208 -6.26 -10.54 3.81
CA GLY A 208 -6.29 -9.36 2.98
C GLY A 208 -7.48 -8.43 3.26
N SER A 209 -7.60 -7.37 2.47
CA SER A 209 -8.59 -6.30 2.65
C SER A 209 -9.70 -6.26 1.61
N ARG A 210 -9.64 -7.11 0.57
CA ARG A 210 -10.63 -7.16 -0.52
C ARG A 210 -11.55 -8.36 -0.34
N THR A 211 -12.86 -8.14 -0.42
CA THR A 211 -13.90 -9.17 -0.25
C THR A 211 -13.61 -10.46 -1.02
N GLN A 212 -13.24 -10.35 -2.30
CA GLN A 212 -12.95 -11.51 -3.15
C GLN A 212 -11.69 -12.28 -2.70
N ALA A 213 -10.65 -11.59 -2.23
CA ALA A 213 -9.43 -12.22 -1.73
C ALA A 213 -9.74 -12.95 -0.41
N VAL A 214 -10.39 -12.27 0.52
CA VAL A 214 -10.83 -12.83 1.82
C VAL A 214 -11.69 -14.09 1.60
N SER A 215 -12.73 -14.03 0.78
CA SER A 215 -13.64 -15.17 0.53
C SER A 215 -12.92 -16.39 -0.05
N ARG A 216 -11.81 -16.20 -0.75
CA ARG A 216 -11.06 -17.31 -1.37
C ARG A 216 -10.03 -17.95 -0.46
N ILE A 217 -9.32 -17.15 0.36
CA ILE A 217 -8.19 -17.68 1.12
C ILE A 217 -8.55 -17.94 2.59
N LEU A 218 -9.45 -17.18 3.20
CA LEU A 218 -9.82 -17.33 4.61
C LEU A 218 -10.33 -18.74 4.96
N PRO A 219 -11.12 -19.45 4.11
CA PRO A 219 -11.48 -20.84 4.40
C PRO A 219 -10.27 -21.75 4.68
N SER A 220 -9.20 -21.62 3.84
CA SER A 220 -7.96 -22.40 4.04
C SER A 220 -7.21 -21.99 5.32
N PHE A 221 -7.26 -20.73 5.69
CA PHE A 221 -6.65 -20.24 6.94
C PHE A 221 -7.40 -20.78 8.16
N LEU A 222 -8.74 -20.78 8.12
CA LEU A 222 -9.57 -21.36 9.17
C LEU A 222 -9.39 -22.88 9.28
N ASP A 223 -9.27 -23.60 8.15
CA ASP A 223 -8.96 -25.02 8.13
C ASP A 223 -7.60 -25.28 8.80
N ALA A 224 -6.57 -24.50 8.45
CA ALA A 224 -5.25 -24.61 9.07
C ALA A 224 -5.30 -24.33 10.57
N PHE A 225 -6.01 -23.29 10.99
CA PHE A 225 -6.17 -22.92 12.38
C PHE A 225 -6.91 -24.01 13.18
N GLU A 226 -7.95 -24.63 12.61
CA GLU A 226 -8.68 -25.75 13.23
C GLU A 226 -7.75 -26.95 13.41
N ILE A 227 -6.95 -27.34 12.40
CA ILE A 227 -5.99 -28.44 12.47
C ILE A 227 -4.95 -28.19 13.57
N LEU A 228 -4.41 -26.99 13.67
CA LEU A 228 -3.45 -26.61 14.72
C LEU A 228 -4.05 -26.79 16.12
N ASN A 229 -5.30 -26.39 16.31
CA ASN A 229 -5.99 -26.49 17.59
C ASN A 229 -6.45 -27.91 17.96
N THR A 230 -6.55 -28.85 17.01
CA THR A 230 -6.85 -30.27 17.28
C THR A 230 -5.61 -31.06 17.74
N LYS A 231 -4.39 -30.62 17.42
CA LYS A 231 -3.12 -31.27 17.76
C LYS A 231 -2.58 -30.95 19.15
N LYS A 232 -3.43 -30.78 20.17
CA LYS A 232 -3.08 -30.43 21.55
C LYS A 232 -2.37 -29.06 21.68
N ARG A 233 -2.37 -28.21 20.66
CA ARG A 233 -1.90 -26.83 20.76
C ARG A 233 -3.10 -25.93 21.08
N SER A 234 -2.96 -25.04 22.04
CA SER A 234 -3.96 -24.01 22.32
C SER A 234 -3.44 -22.69 21.78
N VAL A 235 -3.77 -22.39 20.52
CA VAL A 235 -3.38 -21.13 19.87
C VAL A 235 -4.60 -20.25 19.74
N ASN A 236 -4.52 -18.99 20.17
CA ASN A 236 -5.53 -17.98 19.90
C ASN A 236 -5.26 -17.30 18.55
N GLY A 237 -6.33 -16.99 17.81
CA GLY A 237 -6.25 -16.29 16.54
C GLY A 237 -6.55 -14.81 16.67
N LEU A 238 -5.80 -13.97 15.97
CA LEU A 238 -6.09 -12.55 15.78
C LEU A 238 -6.38 -12.29 14.32
N LEU A 239 -7.56 -11.76 13.99
CA LEU A 239 -7.98 -11.50 12.63
C LEU A 239 -8.33 -10.01 12.47
N PRO A 240 -7.37 -9.17 12.06
CA PRO A 240 -7.59 -7.75 11.86
C PRO A 240 -8.38 -7.48 10.58
N VAL A 241 -9.32 -6.54 10.66
CA VAL A 241 -10.20 -6.12 9.57
C VAL A 241 -10.09 -4.62 9.31
N SER A 242 -10.26 -4.23 8.03
CA SER A 242 -10.05 -2.85 7.58
C SER A 242 -11.32 -1.99 7.53
N ASN A 243 -12.50 -2.62 7.49
CA ASN A 243 -13.79 -1.93 7.40
C ASN A 243 -14.94 -2.86 7.78
N ASP A 244 -16.12 -2.30 7.98
CA ASP A 244 -17.33 -3.04 8.45
C ASP A 244 -17.80 -4.11 7.45
N GLY A 245 -17.65 -3.88 6.13
CA GLY A 245 -18.02 -4.87 5.13
C GLY A 245 -17.17 -6.13 5.20
N ILE A 246 -15.86 -5.96 5.41
CA ILE A 246 -14.92 -7.09 5.62
C ILE A 246 -15.19 -7.72 7.01
N ARG A 247 -15.48 -6.93 8.04
CA ARG A 247 -15.81 -7.43 9.38
C ARG A 247 -16.99 -8.39 9.34
N THR A 248 -18.11 -7.97 8.75
CA THR A 248 -19.33 -8.78 8.64
C THR A 248 -19.06 -10.10 7.91
N LEU A 249 -18.32 -10.06 6.80
CA LEU A 249 -17.94 -11.26 6.04
C LEU A 249 -17.10 -12.22 6.90
N VAL A 250 -16.05 -11.70 7.53
CA VAL A 250 -15.10 -12.48 8.33
C VAL A 250 -15.78 -13.09 9.55
N GLU A 251 -16.56 -12.31 10.29
CA GLU A 251 -17.32 -12.79 11.47
C GLU A 251 -18.30 -13.91 11.09
N SER A 252 -19.01 -13.78 9.97
CA SER A 252 -19.89 -14.83 9.46
C SER A 252 -19.12 -16.14 9.16
N MET A 253 -17.94 -16.01 8.54
CA MET A 253 -17.11 -17.17 8.21
C MET A 253 -16.52 -17.82 9.48
N VAL A 254 -16.06 -17.04 10.45
CA VAL A 254 -15.54 -17.53 11.73
C VAL A 254 -16.65 -18.23 12.53
N GLN A 255 -17.82 -17.62 12.65
CA GLN A 255 -18.95 -18.18 13.39
C GLN A 255 -19.47 -19.49 12.77
N SER A 256 -19.31 -19.70 11.47
CA SER A 256 -19.61 -20.98 10.83
C SER A 256 -18.74 -22.15 11.32
N ARG A 257 -17.58 -21.86 11.94
CA ARG A 257 -16.58 -22.81 12.44
C ARG A 257 -16.70 -23.01 13.96
N LYS A 258 -17.76 -23.65 14.43
CA LYS A 258 -18.11 -23.79 15.86
C LYS A 258 -16.97 -24.26 16.78
N LYS A 259 -16.01 -25.04 16.27
CA LYS A 259 -14.90 -25.59 17.05
C LYS A 259 -13.80 -24.59 17.39
N ILE A 260 -13.73 -23.47 16.66
CA ILE A 260 -12.65 -22.49 16.76
C ILE A 260 -13.16 -21.05 16.86
N ALA A 261 -14.45 -20.81 16.77
CA ALA A 261 -15.03 -19.48 16.75
C ALA A 261 -14.71 -18.68 18.02
N ASP A 262 -14.68 -19.33 19.18
CA ASP A 262 -14.34 -18.78 20.49
C ASP A 262 -12.85 -18.46 20.66
N LYS A 263 -11.99 -19.04 19.81
CA LYS A 263 -10.54 -18.86 19.83
C LYS A 263 -10.04 -17.78 18.88
N ILE A 264 -10.88 -17.26 18.00
CA ILE A 264 -10.51 -16.22 17.02
C ILE A 264 -11.14 -14.90 17.39
N LYS A 265 -10.31 -13.91 17.68
CA LYS A 265 -10.74 -12.54 17.94
C LYS A 265 -10.63 -11.71 16.67
N VAL A 266 -11.77 -11.22 16.18
CA VAL A 266 -11.81 -10.22 15.09
C VAL A 266 -11.57 -8.84 15.70
N VAL A 267 -10.57 -8.13 15.21
CA VAL A 267 -10.09 -6.86 15.77
C VAL A 267 -9.97 -5.80 14.70
N ASP A 268 -9.80 -4.55 15.10
CA ASP A 268 -9.50 -3.48 14.15
C ASP A 268 -8.04 -3.58 13.69
N ARG A 269 -7.80 -3.22 12.43
CA ARG A 269 -6.47 -3.22 11.81
C ARG A 269 -5.47 -2.35 12.56
N ASN A 270 -5.92 -1.28 13.19
CA ASN A 270 -5.07 -0.32 13.90
C ASN A 270 -4.83 -0.68 15.38
N SER A 271 -5.36 -1.83 15.84
CA SER A 271 -5.08 -2.33 17.19
C SER A 271 -3.62 -2.76 17.33
N ASP A 272 -3.10 -2.78 18.56
CA ASP A 272 -1.84 -3.48 18.86
C ASP A 272 -2.04 -4.98 18.70
N LEU A 273 -1.26 -5.61 17.84
CA LEU A 273 -1.37 -7.01 17.42
C LEU A 273 -0.13 -7.81 17.80
N PRO A 274 -0.01 -8.25 19.07
CA PRO A 274 1.07 -9.12 19.48
C PRO A 274 0.90 -10.51 18.86
N ALA A 275 1.93 -11.01 18.17
CA ALA A 275 1.84 -12.24 17.40
C ALA A 275 3.08 -13.12 17.52
N CYS A 276 2.87 -14.42 17.72
CA CYS A 276 3.91 -15.44 17.70
C CYS A 276 4.26 -15.90 16.27
N ALA A 277 3.27 -15.89 15.38
CA ALA A 277 3.42 -16.21 13.95
C ALA A 277 2.29 -15.58 13.13
N ALA A 278 2.41 -15.58 11.80
CA ALA A 278 1.40 -15.05 10.91
C ALA A 278 1.10 -15.98 9.72
N LEU A 279 -0.18 -16.17 9.44
CA LEU A 279 -0.69 -16.79 8.23
C LEU A 279 -1.30 -15.70 7.36
N MET A 280 -0.66 -15.37 6.24
CA MET A 280 -0.90 -14.12 5.51
C MET A 280 -1.15 -14.36 4.02
N SER A 281 -1.99 -13.51 3.46
CA SER A 281 -2.00 -13.28 2.01
C SER A 281 -0.87 -12.32 1.62
N SER A 282 -0.51 -12.29 0.33
CA SER A 282 0.43 -11.29 -0.17
C SER A 282 -0.15 -9.87 -0.04
N GLY A 283 0.66 -8.89 0.34
CA GLY A 283 0.24 -7.49 0.47
C GLY A 283 1.05 -6.73 1.52
N THR A 284 0.66 -5.49 1.79
CA THR A 284 1.36 -4.58 2.72
C THR A 284 1.54 -5.17 4.13
N MET A 285 0.50 -5.88 4.64
CA MET A 285 0.59 -6.49 5.97
C MET A 285 1.60 -7.63 6.04
N SER A 286 1.85 -8.38 4.95
CA SER A 286 2.92 -9.40 4.95
C SER A 286 4.31 -8.78 5.06
N LEU A 287 4.53 -7.64 4.42
CA LEU A 287 5.76 -6.87 4.59
C LEU A 287 5.86 -6.29 6.01
N ALA A 288 4.75 -5.80 6.59
CA ALA A 288 4.72 -5.29 7.97
C ALA A 288 5.07 -6.40 8.99
N CYS A 289 4.57 -7.62 8.81
CA CYS A 289 4.95 -8.76 9.65
C CYS A 289 6.45 -9.09 9.52
N ALA A 290 6.98 -9.15 8.30
CA ALA A 290 8.41 -9.39 8.10
C ALA A 290 9.29 -8.26 8.67
N TRP A 291 8.85 -6.99 8.51
CA TRP A 291 9.48 -5.82 9.11
C TRP A 291 9.53 -5.89 10.64
N ALA A 292 8.44 -6.36 11.26
CA ALA A 292 8.34 -6.53 12.71
C ALA A 292 9.03 -7.81 13.24
N GLY A 293 9.66 -8.60 12.38
CA GLY A 293 10.32 -9.86 12.77
C GLY A 293 9.36 -10.96 13.20
N ILE A 294 8.14 -10.99 12.65
CA ILE A 294 7.14 -12.03 12.90
C ILE A 294 7.33 -13.14 11.87
N PRO A 295 7.65 -14.38 12.30
CA PRO A 295 7.73 -15.51 11.38
C PRO A 295 6.35 -15.80 10.76
N GLY A 296 6.32 -16.18 9.48
CA GLY A 296 5.03 -16.38 8.85
C GLY A 296 5.06 -17.23 7.59
N VAL A 297 3.85 -17.55 7.12
CA VAL A 297 3.59 -18.33 5.92
C VAL A 297 2.63 -17.57 5.02
N ILE A 298 2.94 -17.49 3.73
CA ILE A 298 2.11 -16.82 2.74
C ILE A 298 1.23 -17.85 2.03
N GLY A 299 -0.09 -17.65 2.07
CA GLY A 299 -1.08 -18.38 1.31
C GLY A 299 -1.81 -17.46 0.34
N TYR A 300 -1.88 -17.81 -0.95
CA TYR A 300 -2.56 -16.98 -1.94
C TYR A 300 -3.48 -17.80 -2.85
N ARG A 301 -4.71 -17.32 -3.02
CA ARG A 301 -5.70 -17.87 -3.95
C ARG A 301 -6.31 -16.77 -4.80
N ALA A 302 -6.11 -16.86 -6.10
CA ALA A 302 -6.77 -16.02 -7.10
C ALA A 302 -7.87 -16.79 -7.86
N HIS A 303 -8.71 -16.07 -8.57
CA HIS A 303 -9.57 -16.73 -9.57
C HIS A 303 -8.69 -17.48 -10.61
N PRO A 304 -9.04 -18.70 -11.04
CA PRO A 304 -8.21 -19.48 -11.94
C PRO A 304 -7.75 -18.73 -13.20
N ILE A 305 -8.65 -18.00 -13.84
CA ILE A 305 -8.32 -17.18 -15.01
C ILE A 305 -7.33 -16.06 -14.66
N THR A 306 -7.54 -15.38 -13.54
CA THR A 306 -6.63 -14.32 -13.07
C THR A 306 -5.25 -14.88 -12.73
N TYR A 307 -5.19 -16.08 -12.14
CA TYR A 307 -3.94 -16.76 -11.84
C TYR A 307 -3.18 -17.17 -13.09
N LEU A 308 -3.89 -17.74 -14.07
CA LEU A 308 -3.29 -18.13 -15.35
C LEU A 308 -2.72 -16.92 -16.09
N LEU A 309 -3.49 -15.83 -16.18
CA LEU A 309 -3.03 -14.57 -16.75
C LEU A 309 -1.87 -13.98 -15.93
N GLY A 310 -1.94 -14.02 -14.60
CA GLY A 310 -0.88 -13.59 -13.72
C GLY A 310 0.42 -14.37 -13.97
N LYS A 311 0.36 -15.69 -14.09
CA LYS A 311 1.52 -16.56 -14.35
C LYS A 311 2.22 -16.24 -15.68
N ILE A 312 1.46 -15.75 -16.67
CA ILE A 312 2.00 -15.36 -17.98
C ILE A 312 2.56 -13.94 -17.96
N LEU A 313 1.93 -13.04 -17.19
CA LEU A 313 2.21 -11.60 -17.22
C LEU A 313 3.16 -11.13 -16.10
N VAL A 314 3.24 -11.89 -15.00
CA VAL A 314 4.02 -11.56 -13.81
C VAL A 314 5.27 -12.44 -13.78
N GLY A 315 6.40 -11.84 -14.13
CA GLY A 315 7.70 -12.53 -14.22
C GLY A 315 8.49 -12.58 -12.91
N VAL A 316 7.82 -12.48 -11.73
CA VAL A 316 8.52 -12.49 -10.45
C VAL A 316 8.49 -13.86 -9.78
N PRO A 317 9.57 -14.25 -9.07
CA PRO A 317 9.67 -15.55 -8.42
C PRO A 317 8.79 -15.68 -7.16
N TYR A 318 8.44 -14.57 -6.52
CA TYR A 318 7.67 -14.51 -5.27
C TYR A 318 6.52 -13.52 -5.36
N LEU A 319 5.46 -13.74 -4.56
CA LEU A 319 4.33 -12.81 -4.40
C LEU A 319 4.48 -11.94 -3.15
N GLY A 320 5.18 -12.42 -2.13
CA GLY A 320 5.48 -11.67 -0.90
C GLY A 320 6.61 -10.68 -1.13
N MET A 321 6.36 -9.41 -0.76
CA MET A 321 7.36 -8.35 -0.97
C MET A 321 8.66 -8.61 -0.22
N ALA A 322 8.58 -9.15 1.02
CA ALA A 322 9.78 -9.49 1.79
C ALA A 322 10.64 -10.55 1.09
N ASN A 323 10.02 -11.55 0.45
CA ASN A 323 10.73 -12.58 -0.31
C ASN A 323 11.35 -12.03 -1.60
N LEU A 324 10.67 -11.07 -2.27
CA LEU A 324 11.25 -10.36 -3.43
C LEU A 324 12.46 -9.50 -3.06
N LEU A 325 12.44 -8.91 -1.86
CA LEU A 325 13.53 -8.07 -1.35
C LEU A 325 14.71 -8.89 -0.84
N LEU A 326 14.47 -10.12 -0.39
CA LEU A 326 15.48 -11.05 0.14
C LEU A 326 15.43 -12.38 -0.63
N PRO A 327 15.70 -12.39 -1.95
CA PRO A 327 15.48 -13.56 -2.79
C PRO A 327 16.42 -14.73 -2.49
N ASP A 328 17.60 -14.46 -1.92
CA ASP A 328 18.62 -15.49 -1.60
C ASP A 328 18.27 -16.26 -0.31
N ASP A 329 17.55 -15.64 0.63
CA ASP A 329 17.00 -16.28 1.82
C ASP A 329 15.58 -15.75 2.11
N PRO A 330 14.57 -16.20 1.36
CA PRO A 330 13.22 -15.70 1.48
C PRO A 330 12.63 -16.01 2.86
N PRO A 331 12.16 -14.99 3.61
CA PRO A 331 11.74 -15.18 5.00
C PRO A 331 10.47 -16.00 5.17
N ASN A 332 9.59 -16.05 4.15
CA ASN A 332 8.28 -16.66 4.30
C ASN A 332 8.03 -17.71 3.22
N PRO A 333 7.78 -18.98 3.56
CA PRO A 333 7.30 -19.98 2.59
C PRO A 333 6.00 -19.51 1.91
N GLU A 334 5.89 -19.70 0.58
CA GLU A 334 4.73 -19.29 -0.21
C GLU A 334 3.98 -20.50 -0.78
N PHE A 335 2.68 -20.51 -0.60
CA PHE A 335 1.78 -21.55 -1.13
C PHE A 335 0.71 -20.91 -1.99
N LEU A 336 0.64 -21.36 -3.26
CA LEU A 336 -0.25 -20.77 -4.27
C LEU A 336 -1.36 -21.73 -4.64
N GLN A 337 -2.56 -21.19 -4.86
CA GLN A 337 -3.73 -21.92 -5.37
C GLN A 337 -4.05 -23.21 -4.56
N GLY A 338 -4.04 -24.37 -5.20
CA GLY A 338 -4.32 -25.66 -4.54
C GLY A 338 -3.33 -26.05 -3.45
N GLN A 339 -2.11 -25.49 -3.47
CA GLN A 339 -1.12 -25.70 -2.41
C GLN A 339 -1.44 -24.88 -1.15
N ALA A 340 -2.15 -23.76 -1.26
CA ALA A 340 -2.62 -22.95 -0.14
C ALA A 340 -3.85 -23.63 0.52
N ASN A 341 -3.68 -24.85 1.04
CA ASN A 341 -4.73 -25.63 1.70
C ASN A 341 -4.47 -25.78 3.20
N GLY A 342 -5.52 -26.09 3.96
CA GLY A 342 -5.46 -26.20 5.42
C GLY A 342 -4.35 -27.10 5.94
N PRO A 343 -4.22 -28.38 5.48
CA PRO A 343 -3.18 -29.27 5.97
C PRO A 343 -1.76 -28.78 5.75
N LYS A 344 -1.45 -28.21 4.57
CA LYS A 344 -0.11 -27.74 4.25
C LYS A 344 0.23 -26.48 5.04
N LEU A 345 -0.69 -25.53 5.10
CA LEU A 345 -0.54 -24.29 5.88
C LEU A 345 -0.40 -24.59 7.37
N ALA A 346 -1.19 -25.55 7.90
CA ALA A 346 -1.09 -25.99 9.29
C ALA A 346 0.25 -26.67 9.60
N HIS A 347 0.80 -27.41 8.65
CA HIS A 347 2.12 -28.05 8.81
C HIS A 347 3.21 -26.99 8.97
N GLU A 348 3.27 -26.02 8.06
CA GLU A 348 4.29 -24.98 8.05
C GLU A 348 4.20 -24.04 9.28
N ILE A 349 3.01 -23.58 9.61
CA ILE A 349 2.79 -22.82 10.85
C ILE A 349 3.16 -23.67 12.07
N GLY A 350 2.82 -24.96 12.03
CA GLY A 350 3.18 -25.90 13.08
C GLY A 350 4.68 -25.94 13.33
N CYS A 351 5.50 -26.03 12.28
CA CYS A 351 6.95 -26.02 12.38
C CYS A 351 7.47 -24.72 13.02
N LEU A 352 6.87 -23.55 12.67
CA LEU A 352 7.24 -22.27 13.28
C LEU A 352 6.92 -22.21 14.78
N LEU A 353 5.80 -22.80 15.19
CA LEU A 353 5.35 -22.83 16.59
C LEU A 353 6.02 -23.92 17.43
N ASP A 354 6.61 -24.96 16.82
CA ASP A 354 7.34 -26.01 17.53
C ASP A 354 8.74 -25.59 18.00
N ASP A 355 9.36 -24.65 17.25
CA ASP A 355 10.64 -24.04 17.61
C ASP A 355 10.54 -22.51 17.48
N PRO A 356 9.87 -21.83 18.42
CA PRO A 356 9.65 -20.39 18.37
C PRO A 356 10.97 -19.61 18.52
N PHE A 357 11.96 -20.17 19.19
CA PHE A 357 13.27 -19.53 19.35
C PHE A 357 13.99 -19.40 18.01
N SER A 358 14.17 -20.50 17.26
CA SER A 358 14.84 -20.48 15.96
C SER A 358 14.03 -19.70 14.93
N SER A 359 12.71 -19.88 14.90
CA SER A 359 11.81 -19.16 13.99
C SER A 359 11.84 -17.64 14.24
N GLY A 360 11.75 -17.22 15.49
CA GLY A 360 11.84 -15.82 15.89
C GLY A 360 13.23 -15.21 15.63
N LYS A 361 14.31 -15.98 15.84
CA LYS A 361 15.68 -15.54 15.51
C LYS A 361 15.81 -15.28 14.01
N LYS A 362 15.42 -16.24 13.16
CA LYS A 362 15.47 -16.10 11.71
C LYS A 362 14.63 -14.91 11.24
N ALA A 363 13.42 -14.75 11.74
CA ALA A 363 12.54 -13.64 11.38
C ALA A 363 13.14 -12.27 11.76
N LYS A 364 13.80 -12.16 12.93
CA LYS A 364 14.49 -10.94 13.36
C LYS A 364 15.72 -10.63 12.50
N GLU A 365 16.45 -11.64 12.02
CA GLU A 365 17.57 -11.47 11.09
C GLU A 365 17.06 -10.93 9.75
N SER A 366 16.00 -11.51 9.20
CA SER A 366 15.35 -11.02 7.98
C SER A 366 14.82 -9.59 8.15
N ALA A 367 14.22 -9.26 9.30
CA ALA A 367 13.77 -7.90 9.61
C ALA A 367 14.94 -6.90 9.58
N ARG A 368 16.09 -7.22 10.18
CA ARG A 368 17.28 -6.35 10.15
C ARG A 368 17.77 -6.12 8.72
N SER A 369 17.78 -7.16 7.88
CA SER A 369 18.13 -7.03 6.46
C SER A 369 17.17 -6.13 5.71
N LEU A 370 15.85 -6.27 5.96
CA LEU A 370 14.82 -5.38 5.38
C LEU A 370 14.98 -3.94 5.86
N HIS A 371 15.26 -3.72 7.15
CA HIS A 371 15.52 -2.38 7.71
C HIS A 371 16.71 -1.73 7.00
N GLY A 372 17.81 -2.45 6.81
CA GLY A 372 18.98 -1.93 6.09
C GLY A 372 18.70 -1.63 4.62
N LEU A 373 17.95 -2.51 3.95
CA LEU A 373 17.66 -2.39 2.52
C LEU A 373 16.66 -1.26 2.20
N LEU A 374 15.68 -1.04 3.06
CA LEU A 374 14.59 -0.10 2.85
C LEU A 374 14.82 1.28 3.51
N ALA A 375 15.85 1.39 4.35
CA ALA A 375 16.29 2.66 4.91
C ALA A 375 16.92 3.56 3.83
N HIS A 376 16.90 4.85 4.07
CA HIS A 376 17.59 5.87 3.29
C HIS A 376 18.38 6.78 4.24
N SER A 377 19.37 7.49 3.74
CA SER A 377 20.01 8.55 4.53
C SER A 377 19.05 9.72 4.70
N LYS A 378 19.18 10.50 5.79
CA LYS A 378 18.36 11.71 6.00
C LYS A 378 18.46 12.70 4.82
N GLU A 379 19.62 12.75 4.17
CA GLU A 379 19.90 13.61 3.03
C GLU A 379 19.23 13.16 1.72
N GLN A 380 18.69 11.95 1.69
CA GLN A 380 18.03 11.35 0.52
C GLN A 380 16.56 11.02 0.79
N GLY A 381 16.01 11.48 1.90
CA GLY A 381 14.62 11.25 2.28
C GLY A 381 13.62 11.85 1.31
N VAL A 382 12.41 11.36 1.37
CA VAL A 382 11.34 11.76 0.46
C VAL A 382 11.02 13.27 0.54
N ALA A 383 11.13 13.91 1.70
CA ALA A 383 10.91 15.36 1.86
C ALA A 383 11.99 16.16 1.14
N GLN A 384 13.26 15.80 1.33
CA GLN A 384 14.38 16.45 0.66
C GLN A 384 14.35 16.25 -0.86
N TRP A 385 14.04 15.02 -1.32
CA TRP A 385 13.82 14.73 -2.72
C TRP A 385 12.71 15.61 -3.32
N LEU A 386 11.56 15.71 -2.65
CA LEU A 386 10.45 16.51 -3.10
C LEU A 386 10.81 17.99 -3.17
N PHE A 387 11.53 18.51 -2.17
CA PHE A 387 11.93 19.91 -2.14
C PHE A 387 12.86 20.27 -3.31
N GLN A 388 13.85 19.41 -3.59
CA GLN A 388 14.82 19.61 -4.67
C GLN A 388 14.18 19.44 -6.05
N GLU A 389 13.57 18.30 -6.32
CA GLU A 389 12.99 17.99 -7.63
C GLU A 389 11.74 18.84 -7.93
N GLY A 390 10.97 19.18 -6.88
CA GLY A 390 9.83 20.09 -6.97
C GLY A 390 10.21 21.56 -7.20
N LYS A 391 11.49 21.91 -7.01
CA LYS A 391 12.02 23.27 -7.09
C LYS A 391 11.25 24.21 -6.15
N LEU A 392 11.08 23.78 -4.90
CA LEU A 392 10.26 24.49 -3.90
C LEU A 392 11.03 25.55 -3.12
N GLY A 393 12.35 25.61 -3.28
CA GLY A 393 13.23 26.65 -2.72
C GLY A 393 13.17 27.97 -3.46
#